data_22183af196fb90ac26e325bbb97f3711
#
_entry.id   22183af196fb90ac26e325bbb97f3711
#
_cell.length_a   1.000
_cell.length_b   1.000
_cell.length_c   1.000
_cell.angle_alpha   90.00
_cell.angle_beta   90.00
_cell.angle_gamma   90.00
#
_symmetry.space_group_name_H-M   'P 1'
#
loop_
_entity.id
_entity.type
_entity.pdbx_description
1 polymer ?
#
loop_
_entity_poly.entity_id
_entity_poly.type
_entity_poly.pdbx_seq_one_letter_code
_entity_poly.pdbx_strand_id
1 'polypeptide(L)'
;MARLTLNAKTAAEIMNPGLVSLASSATVTEATRFLTERAYGAAVVIDDAGHPLGVVTKTDVLVHARQRRPGLEPDDTPVTEFMTPAVFSVRPETPARSVVEQLLALNVHHLFVADPAGVIVGVISPIDVLQKLA
;
A
#
# COMPACT_ATOMS: atom_id res chain seq x y z
N MET A 1 -28.76 13.87 10.05
CA MET A 1 -27.85 12.95 9.40
C MET A 1 -26.46 13.08 10.00
N ALA A 2 -25.88 11.97 10.41
CA ALA A 2 -24.55 11.98 10.97
C ALA A 2 -23.51 12.32 9.91
N ARG A 3 -22.54 13.13 10.29
CA ARG A 3 -21.42 13.46 9.44
C ARG A 3 -20.14 12.85 10.00
N LEU A 4 -19.32 12.33 9.10
CA LEU A 4 -17.98 11.92 9.47
C LEU A 4 -17.14 13.17 9.82
N THR A 5 -16.58 13.19 11.02
CA THR A 5 -15.72 14.27 11.46
C THR A 5 -14.31 13.73 11.70
N LEU A 6 -13.34 14.37 11.07
CA LEU A 6 -11.95 13.94 11.15
C LEU A 6 -11.05 15.05 11.68
N ASN A 7 -10.09 14.67 12.52
CA ASN A 7 -9.03 15.56 13.01
C ASN A 7 -7.87 15.61 12.03
N ALA A 8 -8.19 15.70 10.75
CA ALA A 8 -7.24 15.82 9.67
C ALA A 8 -7.95 16.52 8.50
N LYS A 9 -7.22 17.33 7.76
CA LYS A 9 -7.76 18.07 6.61
C LYS A 9 -7.42 17.44 5.28
N THR A 10 -6.26 16.78 5.18
CA THR A 10 -5.73 16.25 3.93
C THR A 10 -5.19 14.85 4.09
N ALA A 11 -4.98 14.18 2.95
CA ALA A 11 -4.35 12.86 2.90
C ALA A 11 -3.00 12.86 3.59
N ALA A 12 -2.20 13.93 3.40
CA ALA A 12 -0.87 14.03 4.01
C ALA A 12 -0.93 13.95 5.53
N GLU A 13 -2.01 14.44 6.16
CA GLU A 13 -2.17 14.40 7.61
C GLU A 13 -2.61 13.05 8.13
N ILE A 14 -3.14 12.19 7.26
CA ILE A 14 -3.60 10.84 7.63
C ILE A 14 -2.54 9.78 7.34
N MET A 15 -1.80 9.93 6.26
CA MET A 15 -0.89 8.91 5.75
C MET A 15 0.22 8.52 6.73
N ASN A 16 0.69 7.28 6.58
CA ASN A 16 1.97 6.87 7.13
C ASN A 16 3.04 7.25 6.10
N PRO A 17 3.93 8.19 6.44
CA PRO A 17 5.00 8.59 5.54
C PRO A 17 6.15 7.60 5.58
N GLY A 18 7.05 7.71 4.63
CA GLY A 18 8.28 6.96 4.62
C GLY A 18 8.28 5.85 3.61
N LEU A 19 9.11 4.84 3.85
CA LEU A 19 9.34 3.76 2.88
C LEU A 19 8.19 2.77 2.88
N VAL A 20 7.34 2.87 1.86
CA VAL A 20 6.17 2.00 1.67
C VAL A 20 6.26 1.24 0.34
N SER A 21 7.41 1.28 -0.31
CA SER A 21 7.60 0.73 -1.65
C SER A 21 8.72 -0.30 -1.70
N LEU A 22 8.59 -1.21 -2.68
CA LEU A 22 9.58 -2.21 -3.04
C LEU A 22 10.01 -1.99 -4.48
N ALA A 23 11.28 -2.21 -4.76
CA ALA A 23 11.76 -2.20 -6.14
C ALA A 23 11.14 -3.35 -6.94
N SER A 24 11.01 -3.17 -8.24
CA SER A 24 10.46 -4.21 -9.13
C SER A 24 11.31 -5.49 -9.14
N SER A 25 12.58 -5.37 -8.79
CA SER A 25 13.50 -6.51 -8.68
C SER A 25 13.42 -7.25 -7.34
N ALA A 26 12.62 -6.76 -6.40
CA ALA A 26 12.49 -7.40 -5.09
C ALA A 26 11.90 -8.80 -5.23
N THR A 27 12.33 -9.71 -4.36
CA THR A 27 11.85 -11.09 -4.31
C THR A 27 10.73 -11.26 -3.31
N VAL A 28 10.05 -12.40 -3.34
CA VAL A 28 9.01 -12.72 -2.35
C VAL A 28 9.60 -12.75 -0.93
N THR A 29 10.84 -13.23 -0.77
CA THR A 29 11.54 -13.23 0.52
C THR A 29 11.72 -11.82 1.05
N GLU A 30 12.16 -10.90 0.19
CA GLU A 30 12.34 -9.50 0.54
C GLU A 30 11.01 -8.82 0.86
N ALA A 31 9.96 -9.12 0.08
CA ALA A 31 8.62 -8.59 0.33
C ALA A 31 8.07 -9.06 1.67
N THR A 32 8.24 -10.35 1.98
CA THR A 32 7.80 -10.91 3.26
C THR A 32 8.48 -10.21 4.43
N ARG A 33 9.78 -10.02 4.33
CA ARG A 33 10.56 -9.32 5.37
C ARG A 33 10.08 -7.88 5.53
N PHE A 34 9.89 -7.18 4.42
CA PHE A 34 9.43 -5.80 4.43
C PHE A 34 8.07 -5.66 5.16
N LEU A 35 7.11 -6.51 4.78
CA LEU A 35 5.77 -6.45 5.37
C LEU A 35 5.77 -6.82 6.85
N THR A 36 6.57 -7.83 7.24
CA THR A 36 6.62 -8.29 8.63
C THR A 36 7.37 -7.32 9.53
N GLU A 37 8.52 -6.82 9.12
CA GLU A 37 9.34 -5.91 9.93
C GLU A 37 8.67 -4.57 10.12
N ARG A 38 7.91 -4.09 9.14
CA ARG A 38 7.24 -2.80 9.22
C ARG A 38 5.79 -2.89 9.65
N ALA A 39 5.27 -4.12 9.80
CA ALA A 39 3.87 -4.38 10.14
C ALA A 39 2.90 -3.70 9.15
N TYR A 40 3.29 -3.59 7.89
CA TYR A 40 2.45 -3.06 6.83
C TYR A 40 1.59 -4.16 6.22
N GLY A 41 0.37 -3.82 5.82
CA GLY A 41 -0.53 -4.75 5.14
C GLY A 41 -0.26 -4.85 3.64
N ALA A 42 0.44 -3.88 3.08
CA ALA A 42 0.72 -3.80 1.65
C ALA A 42 1.97 -2.97 1.37
N ALA A 43 2.60 -3.24 0.23
CA ALA A 43 3.69 -2.43 -0.30
C ALA A 43 3.40 -2.13 -1.77
N VAL A 44 3.73 -0.93 -2.22
CA VAL A 44 3.66 -0.61 -3.64
C VAL A 44 4.97 -1.03 -4.31
N VAL A 45 4.86 -1.65 -5.48
CA VAL A 45 6.02 -2.02 -6.30
C VAL A 45 6.27 -0.88 -7.28
N ILE A 46 7.49 -0.39 -7.31
CA ILE A 46 7.85 0.78 -8.13
C ILE A 46 8.93 0.43 -9.14
N ASP A 47 8.97 1.19 -10.23
CA ASP A 47 10.04 1.13 -11.21
C ASP A 47 11.25 1.96 -10.75
N ASP A 48 12.29 2.03 -11.59
CA ASP A 48 13.51 2.75 -11.26
C ASP A 48 13.29 4.27 -11.12
N ALA A 49 12.21 4.78 -11.70
CA ALA A 49 11.85 6.20 -11.60
C ALA A 49 10.96 6.49 -10.39
N GLY A 50 10.58 5.45 -9.63
CA GLY A 50 9.72 5.61 -8.45
C GLY A 50 8.24 5.57 -8.77
N HIS A 51 7.84 5.25 -10.01
CA HIS A 51 6.44 5.19 -10.39
C HIS A 51 5.83 3.83 -10.04
N PRO A 52 4.55 3.80 -9.62
CA PRO A 52 3.92 2.56 -9.18
C PRO A 52 3.62 1.62 -10.34
N LEU A 53 3.93 0.33 -10.14
CA LEU A 53 3.66 -0.75 -11.08
C LEU A 53 2.54 -1.66 -10.58
N GLY A 54 2.44 -1.85 -9.28
CA GLY A 54 1.45 -2.73 -8.68
C GLY A 54 1.57 -2.73 -7.17
N VAL A 55 0.80 -3.60 -6.54
CA VAL A 55 0.74 -3.71 -5.07
C VAL A 55 0.93 -5.16 -4.66
N VAL A 56 1.75 -5.39 -3.63
CA VAL A 56 1.89 -6.69 -2.98
C VAL A 56 1.28 -6.59 -1.59
N THR A 57 0.30 -7.45 -1.32
CA THR A 57 -0.38 -7.50 -0.02
C THR A 57 0.03 -8.75 0.76
N LYS A 58 -0.29 -8.77 2.04
CA LYS A 58 -0.13 -9.99 2.87
C LYS A 58 -0.82 -11.19 2.22
N THR A 59 -2.01 -10.97 1.70
CA THR A 59 -2.78 -12.03 1.04
C THR A 59 -2.06 -12.56 -0.20
N ASP A 60 -1.48 -11.67 -1.01
CA ASP A 60 -0.72 -12.07 -2.20
C ASP A 60 0.43 -13.00 -1.82
N VAL A 61 1.16 -12.67 -0.75
CA VAL A 61 2.27 -13.48 -0.26
C VAL A 61 1.78 -14.84 0.21
N LEU A 62 0.68 -14.87 0.95
CA LEU A 62 0.11 -16.15 1.46
C LEU A 62 -0.38 -17.03 0.32
N VAL A 63 -1.04 -16.48 -0.69
CA VAL A 63 -1.50 -17.23 -1.85
C VAL A 63 -0.32 -17.83 -2.60
N HIS A 64 0.73 -17.04 -2.81
CA HIS A 64 1.95 -17.52 -3.47
C HIS A 64 2.61 -18.65 -2.66
N ALA A 65 2.74 -18.47 -1.35
CA ALA A 65 3.36 -19.47 -0.47
C ALA A 65 2.60 -20.79 -0.49
N ARG A 66 1.27 -20.74 -0.53
CA ARG A 66 0.41 -21.93 -0.56
C ARG A 66 0.59 -22.73 -1.85
N GLN A 67 0.88 -22.06 -2.95
CA GLN A 67 1.04 -22.69 -4.26
C GLN A 67 2.46 -23.21 -4.49
N ARG A 68 3.39 -22.85 -3.63
CA ARG A 68 4.78 -23.20 -3.79
C ARG A 68 5.08 -24.60 -3.27
N ARG A 69 6.00 -25.32 -3.94
CA ARG A 69 6.45 -26.63 -3.49
C ARG A 69 7.25 -26.52 -2.19
N PRO A 70 7.02 -27.41 -1.22
CA PRO A 70 7.83 -27.46 0.00
C PRO A 70 9.31 -27.69 -0.32
N GLY A 71 10.18 -27.11 0.47
CA GLY A 71 11.63 -27.33 0.40
C GLY A 71 12.37 -26.49 -0.63
N LEU A 72 11.68 -25.59 -1.33
CA LEU A 72 12.32 -24.66 -2.27
C LEU A 72 12.65 -23.35 -1.55
N GLU A 73 13.83 -23.29 -0.95
CA GLU A 73 14.31 -22.10 -0.24
C GLU A 73 15.69 -21.69 -0.75
N PRO A 74 15.99 -20.36 -0.79
CA PRO A 74 15.08 -19.24 -0.59
C PRO A 74 14.12 -19.04 -1.76
N ASP A 75 13.08 -18.23 -1.56
CA ASP A 75 12.13 -17.93 -2.62
C ASP A 75 12.56 -16.65 -3.35
N ASP A 76 13.12 -16.83 -4.53
CA ASP A 76 13.64 -15.74 -5.37
C ASP A 76 12.65 -15.26 -6.43
N THR A 77 11.39 -15.68 -6.34
CA THR A 77 10.35 -15.23 -7.27
C THR A 77 10.23 -13.71 -7.20
N PRO A 78 10.34 -12.99 -8.33
CA PRO A 78 10.17 -11.54 -8.33
C PRO A 78 8.75 -11.14 -7.95
N VAL A 79 8.62 -10.04 -7.21
CA VAL A 79 7.30 -9.53 -6.79
C VAL A 79 6.40 -9.22 -7.97
N THR A 80 6.97 -8.87 -9.12
CA THR A 80 6.20 -8.57 -10.33
C THR A 80 5.39 -9.75 -10.85
N GLU A 81 5.75 -10.97 -10.47
CA GLU A 81 5.03 -12.18 -10.92
C GLU A 81 3.76 -12.44 -10.12
N PHE A 82 3.64 -11.90 -8.92
CA PHE A 82 2.45 -12.16 -8.09
C PHE A 82 1.80 -10.89 -7.52
N MET A 83 2.30 -9.72 -7.84
CA MET A 83 1.68 -8.46 -7.45
C MET A 83 0.34 -8.26 -8.15
N THR A 84 -0.52 -7.47 -7.55
CA THR A 84 -1.73 -6.98 -8.19
C THR A 84 -1.36 -5.74 -9.01
N PRO A 85 -1.57 -5.72 -10.34
CA PRO A 85 -1.12 -4.61 -11.17
C PRO A 85 -2.09 -3.42 -11.16
N ALA A 86 -2.67 -3.11 -10.02
CA ALA A 86 -3.58 -1.98 -9.85
C ALA A 86 -3.19 -1.21 -8.60
N VAL A 87 -2.98 0.09 -8.75
CA VAL A 87 -2.59 0.97 -7.65
C VAL A 87 -3.59 2.12 -7.58
N PHE A 88 -4.28 2.24 -6.45
CA PHE A 88 -5.17 3.36 -6.20
C PHE A 88 -4.42 4.39 -5.35
N SER A 89 -4.37 5.61 -5.83
CA SER A 89 -3.62 6.67 -5.15
C SER A 89 -4.41 7.97 -5.09
N VAL A 90 -4.02 8.79 -4.12
CA VAL A 90 -4.52 10.15 -3.94
C VAL A 90 -3.32 11.10 -3.87
N ARG A 91 -3.58 12.39 -3.90
CA ARG A 91 -2.56 13.41 -3.73
C ARG A 91 -2.40 13.76 -2.26
N PRO A 92 -1.25 14.30 -1.85
CA PRO A 92 -1.08 14.75 -0.47
C PRO A 92 -2.13 15.77 -0.03
N GLU A 93 -2.54 16.65 -0.92
CA GLU A 93 -3.54 17.69 -0.66
C GLU A 93 -4.99 17.23 -0.81
N THR A 94 -5.23 15.97 -1.20
CA THR A 94 -6.60 15.44 -1.32
C THR A 94 -7.32 15.60 0.02
N PRO A 95 -8.55 16.16 0.03
CA PRO A 95 -9.30 16.33 1.28
C PRO A 95 -9.49 14.99 2.00
N ALA A 96 -9.36 15.02 3.33
CA ALA A 96 -9.49 13.80 4.15
C ALA A 96 -10.82 13.09 3.90
N ARG A 97 -11.92 13.83 3.73
CA ARG A 97 -13.23 13.25 3.44
C ARG A 97 -13.21 12.47 2.13
N SER A 98 -12.54 13.00 1.12
CA SER A 98 -12.42 12.31 -0.18
C SER A 98 -11.64 11.03 -0.07
N VAL A 99 -10.63 10.99 0.81
CA VAL A 99 -9.86 9.76 1.09
C VAL A 99 -10.79 8.69 1.62
N VAL A 100 -11.62 9.02 2.61
CA VAL A 100 -12.58 8.06 3.19
C VAL A 100 -13.58 7.58 2.14
N GLU A 101 -14.12 8.51 1.34
CA GLU A 101 -15.05 8.15 0.29
C GLU A 101 -14.46 7.19 -0.72
N GLN A 102 -13.19 7.38 -1.10
CA GLN A 102 -12.52 6.51 -2.04
C GLN A 102 -12.21 5.14 -1.43
N LEU A 103 -11.77 5.08 -0.17
CA LEU A 103 -11.56 3.81 0.52
C LEU A 103 -12.83 2.95 0.50
N LEU A 104 -13.97 3.57 0.78
CA LEU A 104 -15.24 2.88 0.84
C LEU A 104 -15.78 2.54 -0.56
N ALA A 105 -15.72 3.48 -1.49
CA ALA A 105 -16.25 3.29 -2.84
C ALA A 105 -15.47 2.23 -3.63
N LEU A 106 -14.14 2.21 -3.48
CA LEU A 106 -13.29 1.25 -4.15
C LEU A 106 -13.21 -0.09 -3.43
N ASN A 107 -13.70 -0.13 -2.18
CA ASN A 107 -13.61 -1.30 -1.31
C ASN A 107 -12.16 -1.83 -1.21
N VAL A 108 -11.23 -0.91 -1.04
CA VAL A 108 -9.80 -1.24 -0.88
C VAL A 108 -9.37 -0.99 0.56
N HIS A 109 -8.30 -1.67 0.97
CA HIS A 109 -7.75 -1.54 2.31
C HIS A 109 -6.54 -0.61 2.37
N HIS A 110 -6.11 -0.11 1.22
CA HIS A 110 -4.95 0.77 1.12
C HIS A 110 -5.14 1.76 -0.01
N LEU A 111 -4.86 3.04 0.29
CA LEU A 111 -4.69 4.08 -0.72
C LEU A 111 -3.26 4.59 -0.58
N PHE A 112 -2.56 4.68 -1.69
CA PHE A 112 -1.22 5.25 -1.67
C PHE A 112 -1.32 6.75 -1.92
N VAL A 113 -0.34 7.48 -1.44
CA VAL A 113 -0.27 8.93 -1.64
C VAL A 113 0.88 9.20 -2.58
N ALA A 114 0.58 9.83 -3.72
CA ALA A 114 1.55 10.15 -4.75
C ALA A 114 1.74 11.65 -4.87
N ASP A 115 2.98 12.10 -5.00
CA ASP A 115 3.28 13.51 -5.23
C ASP A 115 2.95 13.91 -6.68
N PRO A 116 3.09 15.21 -7.05
CA PRO A 116 2.80 15.65 -8.41
C PRO A 116 3.61 14.96 -9.51
N ALA A 117 4.78 14.41 -9.18
CA ALA A 117 5.60 13.66 -10.13
C ALA A 117 5.17 12.19 -10.23
N GLY A 118 4.16 11.75 -9.45
CA GLY A 118 3.70 10.38 -9.44
C GLY A 118 4.49 9.46 -8.53
N VAL A 119 5.39 10.00 -7.71
CA VAL A 119 6.20 9.21 -6.79
C VAL A 119 5.41 8.96 -5.50
N ILE A 120 5.43 7.73 -5.01
CA ILE A 120 4.70 7.34 -3.81
C ILE A 120 5.42 7.88 -2.57
N VAL A 121 4.70 8.61 -1.73
CA VAL A 121 5.24 9.24 -0.52
C VAL A 121 4.59 8.75 0.77
N GLY A 122 3.55 7.94 0.69
CA GLY A 122 2.88 7.41 1.87
C GLY A 122 1.80 6.42 1.53
N VAL A 123 1.20 5.84 2.57
CA VAL A 123 0.08 4.90 2.46
C VAL A 123 -0.94 5.20 3.53
N ILE A 124 -2.22 5.02 3.18
CA ILE A 124 -3.35 5.20 4.10
C ILE A 124 -4.17 3.91 4.14
N SER A 125 -4.39 3.40 5.34
CA SER A 125 -5.27 2.26 5.59
C SER A 125 -6.47 2.70 6.44
N PRO A 126 -7.52 1.88 6.56
CA PRO A 126 -8.66 2.21 7.42
C PRO A 126 -8.28 2.53 8.87
N ILE A 127 -7.28 1.84 9.43
CA ILE A 127 -6.87 2.11 10.81
C ILE A 127 -6.30 3.53 10.96
N ASP A 128 -5.63 4.04 9.93
CA ASP A 128 -5.09 5.40 9.95
C ASP A 128 -6.23 6.43 10.00
N VAL A 129 -7.32 6.16 9.29
CA VAL A 129 -8.51 7.01 9.33
C VAL A 129 -9.17 6.94 10.70
N LEU A 130 -9.29 5.73 11.27
CA LEU A 130 -9.91 5.56 12.60
C LEU A 130 -9.18 6.36 13.67
N GLN A 131 -7.86 6.47 13.58
CA GLN A 131 -7.05 7.24 14.52
C GLN A 131 -7.31 8.74 14.42
N LYS A 132 -7.93 9.21 13.35
CA LYS A 132 -8.25 10.62 13.11
C LYS A 132 -9.72 10.94 13.32
N LEU A 133 -10.53 9.98 13.74
CA LEU A 133 -11.94 10.25 14.04
C LEU A 133 -12.04 11.16 15.26
N ALA A 134 -12.86 12.19 15.12
CA ALA A 134 -13.08 13.16 16.18
C ALA A 134 -14.26 12.78 17.05
#